data_3a6fb29907695c5434c9bcb20b37c435
#
_entry.id   3a6fb29907695c5434c9bcb20b37c435
#
_cell.length_a   1.000
_cell.length_b   1.000
_cell.length_c   1.000
_cell.angle_alpha   90.00
_cell.angle_beta   90.00
_cell.angle_gamma   90.00
#
_symmetry.space_group_name_H-M   'P 1'
#
loop_
_entity.id
_entity.type
_entity.pdbx_description
1 polymer ?
#
loop_
_entity_poly.entity_id
_entity_poly.type
_entity_poly.pdbx_seq_one_letter_code
_entity_poly.pdbx_strand_id
1 'polypeptide(L)'
;PMNSSAASDVYKRQSNNRAANKTAFTVSIEAAEGITTGISAADRSHTIKTAVNENSKPTDIVQPGHVFPLKAMKGGVLSRAGHTEAACDLAKLAGLQSAGVICEIMNEDGTMARRDDLLNFSQENDIKIGTIADLIDYRLSMDATVESVLDKNVENEFGEFKLNVWRDKIRDEYHFSLLKGDLKSVESPLVRVQTQSILQDTLGINDLGKNWSIRDSLKRIANEGTGLFVLINHK
;
A
#
# COMPACT_ATOMS: atom_id res chain seq x y z
N PRO A 1 9.38 2.90 8.41
CA PRO A 1 8.76 3.37 9.62
C PRO A 1 9.73 4.29 10.35
N MET A 2 9.38 5.57 10.50
CA MET A 2 10.14 6.45 11.38
C MET A 2 10.07 5.84 12.79
N ASN A 3 11.17 5.28 13.25
CA ASN A 3 11.32 4.69 14.59
C ASN A 3 12.02 5.67 15.51
N SER A 4 11.61 6.91 15.54
CA SER A 4 12.13 7.82 16.54
C SER A 4 11.00 8.27 17.48
N SER A 5 11.34 8.47 18.72
CA SER A 5 10.43 9.00 19.74
C SER A 5 9.89 10.39 19.37
N ALA A 6 10.63 11.19 18.58
CA ALA A 6 10.18 12.47 18.03
C ALA A 6 9.02 12.29 17.05
N ALA A 7 9.08 11.24 16.20
CA ALA A 7 8.02 10.96 15.25
C ALA A 7 6.70 10.55 15.93
N SER A 8 6.72 9.97 17.12
CA SER A 8 5.49 9.51 17.78
C SER A 8 4.55 10.65 18.16
N ASP A 9 5.06 11.81 18.49
CA ASP A 9 4.24 12.99 18.82
C ASP A 9 3.74 13.75 17.60
N VAL A 10 4.50 13.71 16.50
CA VAL A 10 4.08 14.27 15.21
C VAL A 10 2.90 13.49 14.61
N TYR A 11 2.74 12.21 14.96
CA TYR A 11 1.66 11.35 14.45
C TYR A 11 0.29 11.58 15.10
N LYS A 12 0.12 12.51 16.00
CA LYS A 12 -1.21 12.88 16.50
C LYS A 12 -2.02 13.45 15.33
N ARG A 13 -2.91 12.62 14.77
CA ARG A 13 -3.85 13.04 13.74
C ARG A 13 -4.73 14.14 14.26
N GLN A 14 -5.07 15.08 13.39
CA GLN A 14 -6.17 16.00 13.71
C GLN A 14 -7.44 15.19 14.01
N SER A 15 -8.12 15.51 15.09
CA SER A 15 -9.27 14.77 15.61
C SER A 15 -10.47 14.67 14.65
N ASN A 16 -10.50 15.46 13.58
CA ASN A 16 -11.59 15.49 12.62
C ASN A 16 -11.05 15.68 11.19
N ASN A 17 -10.57 14.59 10.59
CA ASN A 17 -10.07 14.61 9.21
C ASN A 17 -11.24 14.49 8.21
N ARG A 18 -11.61 15.62 7.56
CA ARG A 18 -12.61 15.71 6.49
C ARG A 18 -12.00 15.71 5.08
N ALA A 19 -10.71 15.43 4.91
CA ALA A 19 -10.08 15.38 3.60
C ALA A 19 -10.75 14.34 2.70
N ALA A 20 -11.18 14.75 1.49
CA ALA A 20 -11.89 13.89 0.54
C ALA A 20 -11.14 12.59 0.23
N ASN A 21 -9.81 12.67 0.15
CA ASN A 21 -8.93 11.54 -0.14
C ASN A 21 -8.37 10.85 1.13
N LYS A 22 -8.94 11.13 2.31
CA LYS A 22 -8.48 10.59 3.60
C LYS A 22 -6.99 10.79 3.87
N THR A 23 -6.38 11.85 3.29
CA THR A 23 -4.98 12.19 3.51
C THR A 23 -4.71 12.37 5.00
N ALA A 24 -3.73 11.63 5.52
CA ALA A 24 -3.45 11.60 6.95
C ALA A 24 -2.61 12.81 7.36
N PHE A 25 -3.26 13.98 7.48
CA PHE A 25 -2.66 15.18 8.04
C PHE A 25 -2.31 14.97 9.52
N THR A 26 -1.13 15.45 9.88
CA THR A 26 -0.70 15.53 11.28
C THR A 26 -0.89 16.96 11.81
N VAL A 27 -0.43 17.22 13.03
CA VAL A 27 -0.28 18.59 13.53
C VAL A 27 0.85 19.29 12.78
N SER A 28 0.76 20.62 12.65
CA SER A 28 1.87 21.41 12.11
C SER A 28 3.03 21.47 13.10
N ILE A 29 4.25 21.52 12.57
CA ILE A 29 5.47 21.46 13.35
C ILE A 29 6.46 22.55 12.98
N GLU A 30 7.39 22.80 13.91
CA GLU A 30 8.55 23.66 13.75
C GLU A 30 9.75 23.01 14.44
N ALA A 31 10.99 23.30 13.97
CA ALA A 31 12.17 22.97 14.77
C ALA A 31 12.21 23.84 16.03
N ALA A 32 12.59 23.24 17.17
CA ALA A 32 12.67 23.97 18.43
C ALA A 32 13.76 25.04 18.44
N GLU A 33 14.83 24.81 17.68
CA GLU A 33 16.01 25.70 17.59
C GLU A 33 16.49 25.82 16.15
N GLY A 34 17.32 26.83 15.87
CA GLY A 34 17.98 27.01 14.57
C GLY A 34 17.08 27.62 13.48
N ILE A 35 15.95 28.20 13.85
CA ILE A 35 15.02 28.90 12.95
C ILE A 35 14.80 30.36 13.42
N THR A 36 14.24 31.18 12.53
CA THR A 36 13.79 32.54 12.84
C THR A 36 12.28 32.59 13.02
N THR A 37 11.53 32.87 11.95
CA THR A 37 10.06 32.90 11.98
C THR A 37 9.43 31.56 11.54
N GLY A 38 10.21 30.59 11.09
CA GLY A 38 9.74 29.31 10.58
C GLY A 38 9.19 29.32 9.15
N ILE A 39 8.99 30.50 8.54
CA ILE A 39 8.34 30.63 7.24
C ILE A 39 9.31 30.55 6.07
N SER A 40 10.55 31.00 6.27
CA SER A 40 11.54 31.02 5.19
C SER A 40 11.83 29.63 4.64
N ALA A 41 12.30 29.55 3.40
CA ALA A 41 12.73 28.29 2.80
C ALA A 41 13.83 27.60 3.64
N ALA A 42 14.73 28.39 4.21
CA ALA A 42 15.80 27.91 5.09
C ALA A 42 15.23 27.31 6.40
N ASP A 43 14.33 28.02 7.07
CA ASP A 43 13.69 27.55 8.29
C ASP A 43 12.87 26.28 8.07
N ARG A 44 12.07 26.22 6.98
CA ARG A 44 11.31 25.04 6.61
C ARG A 44 12.23 23.86 6.28
N SER A 45 13.33 24.10 5.56
CA SER A 45 14.33 23.06 5.27
C SER A 45 14.95 22.54 6.56
N HIS A 46 15.27 23.42 7.50
CA HIS A 46 15.82 23.02 8.79
C HIS A 46 14.82 22.19 9.60
N THR A 47 13.57 22.64 9.70
CA THR A 47 12.47 21.91 10.37
C THR A 47 12.27 20.51 9.77
N ILE A 48 12.25 20.41 8.43
CA ILE A 48 12.08 19.11 7.74
C ILE A 48 13.26 18.18 8.05
N LYS A 49 14.50 18.68 7.94
CA LYS A 49 15.69 17.89 8.25
C LYS A 49 15.71 17.42 9.70
N THR A 50 15.33 18.27 10.64
CA THR A 50 15.20 17.92 12.06
C THR A 50 14.12 16.84 12.23
N ALA A 51 12.97 17.00 11.59
CA ALA A 51 11.85 16.04 11.75
C ALA A 51 12.16 14.64 11.19
N VAL A 52 12.97 14.52 10.13
CA VAL A 52 13.33 13.22 9.52
C VAL A 52 14.61 12.61 10.07
N ASN A 53 15.40 13.34 10.85
CA ASN A 53 16.65 12.83 11.40
C ASN A 53 16.37 11.74 12.46
N GLU A 54 16.98 10.57 12.29
CA GLU A 54 16.80 9.41 13.18
C GLU A 54 17.29 9.67 14.62
N ASN A 55 18.20 10.62 14.81
CA ASN A 55 18.74 10.98 16.12
C ASN A 55 17.95 12.10 16.82
N SER A 56 16.93 12.68 16.17
CA SER A 56 16.12 13.75 16.77
C SER A 56 15.25 13.24 17.91
N LYS A 57 15.14 14.07 18.93
CA LYS A 57 14.30 13.84 20.11
C LYS A 57 12.96 14.57 19.97
N PRO A 58 11.93 14.18 20.72
CA PRO A 58 10.65 14.91 20.74
C PRO A 58 10.78 16.39 21.06
N THR A 59 11.78 16.76 21.87
CA THR A 59 12.08 18.12 22.26
C THR A 59 12.66 19.00 21.16
N ASP A 60 13.15 18.39 20.07
CA ASP A 60 13.76 19.12 18.95
C ASP A 60 12.69 19.66 17.99
N ILE A 61 11.42 19.31 18.23
CA ILE A 61 10.25 19.74 17.45
C ILE A 61 9.21 20.38 18.38
N VAL A 62 8.66 21.50 17.95
CA VAL A 62 7.58 22.22 18.64
C VAL A 62 6.32 22.29 17.79
N GLN A 63 5.20 22.60 18.41
CA GLN A 63 3.88 22.73 17.82
C GLN A 63 3.20 23.99 18.39
N PRO A 64 2.44 24.75 17.58
CA PRO A 64 2.27 24.63 16.12
C PRO A 64 3.48 25.14 15.34
N GLY A 65 3.51 24.92 14.02
CA GLY A 65 4.55 25.42 13.13
C GLY A 65 4.06 25.59 11.68
N HIS A 66 4.99 25.79 10.75
CA HIS A 66 4.73 26.08 9.34
C HIS A 66 4.96 24.90 8.39
N VAL A 67 5.40 23.76 8.93
CA VAL A 67 5.53 22.50 8.18
C VAL A 67 4.40 21.57 8.57
N PHE A 68 3.73 20.98 7.57
CA PHE A 68 2.58 20.08 7.75
C PHE A 68 2.96 18.66 7.30
N PRO A 69 3.45 17.80 8.19
CA PRO A 69 3.74 16.43 7.83
C PRO A 69 2.47 15.65 7.45
N LEU A 70 2.61 14.81 6.44
CA LEU A 70 1.60 13.84 6.02
C LEU A 70 2.11 12.44 6.30
N LYS A 71 1.25 11.58 6.81
CA LYS A 71 1.60 10.18 7.06
C LYS A 71 1.21 9.32 5.87
N ALA A 72 2.21 8.71 5.22
CA ALA A 72 1.98 7.72 4.18
C ALA A 72 1.38 6.42 4.77
N MET A 73 0.55 5.75 3.99
CA MET A 73 0.02 4.43 4.35
C MET A 73 1.13 3.38 4.33
N LYS A 74 1.09 2.44 5.29
CA LYS A 74 1.97 1.27 5.27
C LYS A 74 1.73 0.50 3.96
N GLY A 75 2.81 0.14 3.26
CA GLY A 75 2.74 -0.47 1.93
C GLY A 75 2.90 0.53 0.77
N GLY A 76 2.90 1.84 1.05
CA GLY A 76 3.14 2.88 0.04
C GLY A 76 2.06 2.91 -1.03
N VAL A 77 2.45 3.13 -2.30
CA VAL A 77 1.52 3.22 -3.43
C VAL A 77 0.71 1.94 -3.66
N LEU A 78 1.19 0.79 -3.19
CA LEU A 78 0.44 -0.48 -3.27
C LEU A 78 -0.76 -0.53 -2.31
N SER A 79 -0.75 0.28 -1.26
CA SER A 79 -1.87 0.41 -0.32
C SER A 79 -2.78 1.59 -0.65
N ARG A 80 -2.21 2.69 -1.12
CA ARG A 80 -2.93 3.90 -1.51
C ARG A 80 -2.21 4.60 -2.64
N ALA A 81 -2.86 4.71 -3.80
CA ALA A 81 -2.34 5.37 -4.99
C ALA A 81 -2.33 6.90 -4.81
N GLY A 82 -1.45 7.41 -3.94
CA GLY A 82 -1.35 8.83 -3.59
C GLY A 82 0.07 9.39 -3.70
N HIS A 83 0.19 10.69 -3.92
CA HIS A 83 1.49 11.38 -4.02
C HIS A 83 2.30 11.31 -2.73
N THR A 84 1.64 11.28 -1.56
CA THR A 84 2.28 11.10 -0.25
C THR A 84 3.02 9.76 -0.19
N GLU A 85 2.36 8.70 -0.63
CA GLU A 85 2.91 7.35 -0.69
C GLU A 85 4.02 7.27 -1.75
N ALA A 86 3.79 7.88 -2.92
CA ALA A 86 4.76 7.90 -4.01
C ALA A 86 6.07 8.58 -3.61
N ALA A 87 6.01 9.72 -2.90
CA ALA A 87 7.21 10.42 -2.42
C ALA A 87 8.04 9.55 -1.46
N CYS A 88 7.38 8.86 -0.54
CA CYS A 88 8.04 7.94 0.39
C CYS A 88 8.63 6.72 -0.32
N ASP A 89 7.91 6.16 -1.28
CA ASP A 89 8.37 5.00 -2.05
C ASP A 89 9.58 5.34 -2.93
N LEU A 90 9.54 6.46 -3.65
CA LEU A 90 10.66 6.91 -4.47
C LEU A 90 11.92 7.15 -3.63
N ALA A 91 11.79 7.80 -2.47
CA ALA A 91 12.91 7.99 -1.55
C ALA A 91 13.49 6.64 -1.10
N LYS A 92 12.63 5.70 -0.70
CA LYS A 92 13.04 4.35 -0.29
C LYS A 92 13.70 3.56 -1.43
N LEU A 93 13.17 3.61 -2.64
CA LEU A 93 13.73 2.95 -3.82
C LEU A 93 15.11 3.52 -4.19
N ALA A 94 15.33 4.81 -3.91
CA ALA A 94 16.62 5.46 -4.06
C ALA A 94 17.62 5.13 -2.93
N GLY A 95 17.28 4.28 -1.97
CA GLY A 95 18.12 3.94 -0.82
C GLY A 95 18.19 5.03 0.25
N LEU A 96 17.26 6.00 0.22
CA LEU A 96 17.17 7.10 1.17
C LEU A 96 16.14 6.80 2.27
N GLN A 97 16.07 7.68 3.27
CA GLN A 97 14.99 7.65 4.25
C GLN A 97 13.63 7.79 3.58
N SER A 98 12.63 7.04 4.06
CA SER A 98 11.28 7.03 3.50
C SER A 98 10.51 8.31 3.86
N ALA A 99 11.02 9.45 3.39
CA ALA A 99 10.43 10.77 3.54
C ALA A 99 10.70 11.60 2.29
N GLY A 100 9.76 12.45 1.91
CA GLY A 100 9.89 13.34 0.76
C GLY A 100 9.12 14.63 0.97
N VAL A 101 9.56 15.67 0.32
CA VAL A 101 8.86 16.97 0.25
C VAL A 101 8.05 16.98 -1.04
N ILE A 102 6.78 17.31 -0.95
CA ILE A 102 5.88 17.44 -2.10
C ILE A 102 5.36 18.88 -2.19
N CYS A 103 5.22 19.37 -3.38
CA CYS A 103 4.68 20.69 -3.68
C CYS A 103 3.90 20.63 -4.98
N GLU A 104 2.70 21.18 -4.97
CA GLU A 104 1.88 21.28 -6.15
C GLU A 104 2.41 22.35 -7.11
N ILE A 105 2.33 22.07 -8.42
CA ILE A 105 2.70 23.03 -9.47
C ILE A 105 1.46 23.80 -9.89
N MET A 106 1.53 25.11 -9.83
CA MET A 106 0.47 26.02 -10.27
C MET A 106 0.89 26.73 -11.56
N ASN A 107 -0.09 27.02 -12.41
CA ASN A 107 0.05 27.89 -13.56
C ASN A 107 0.20 29.35 -13.13
N GLU A 108 0.67 30.22 -14.02
CA GLU A 108 0.85 31.66 -13.73
C GLU A 108 -0.46 32.38 -13.38
N ASP A 109 -1.59 31.88 -13.88
CA ASP A 109 -2.94 32.39 -13.57
C ASP A 109 -3.46 31.94 -12.20
N GLY A 110 -2.69 31.13 -11.45
CA GLY A 110 -3.04 30.59 -10.14
C GLY A 110 -3.88 29.31 -10.19
N THR A 111 -4.21 28.78 -11.36
CA THR A 111 -4.85 27.47 -11.48
C THR A 111 -3.84 26.36 -11.27
N MET A 112 -4.34 25.16 -10.89
CA MET A 112 -3.47 23.99 -10.72
C MET A 112 -3.06 23.44 -12.09
N ALA A 113 -1.75 23.26 -12.31
CA ALA A 113 -1.21 22.63 -13.51
C ALA A 113 -1.77 21.21 -13.68
N ARG A 114 -2.16 20.89 -14.91
CA ARG A 114 -2.69 19.60 -15.32
C ARG A 114 -1.71 18.88 -16.24
N ARG A 115 -2.06 17.71 -16.73
CA ARG A 115 -1.15 16.84 -17.45
C ARG A 115 -0.36 17.57 -18.56
N ASP A 116 -1.05 18.33 -19.41
CA ASP A 116 -0.42 18.98 -20.55
C ASP A 116 0.50 20.12 -20.10
N ASP A 117 0.09 20.89 -19.08
CA ASP A 117 0.93 21.91 -18.45
C ASP A 117 2.18 21.29 -17.83
N LEU A 118 2.02 20.15 -17.14
CA LEU A 118 3.12 19.43 -16.49
C LEU A 118 4.10 18.83 -17.49
N LEU A 119 3.63 18.36 -18.66
CA LEU A 119 4.52 17.89 -19.74
C LEU A 119 5.38 19.03 -20.26
N ASN A 120 4.80 20.20 -20.50
CA ASN A 120 5.54 21.40 -20.92
C ASN A 120 6.53 21.81 -19.83
N PHE A 121 6.09 21.93 -18.59
CA PHE A 121 6.92 22.26 -17.44
C PHE A 121 8.12 21.31 -17.28
N SER A 122 7.90 20.01 -17.46
CA SER A 122 8.93 18.98 -17.41
C SER A 122 10.00 19.19 -18.47
N GLN A 123 9.59 19.50 -19.70
CA GLN A 123 10.51 19.77 -20.83
C GLN A 123 11.30 21.07 -20.65
N GLU A 124 10.63 22.14 -20.25
CA GLU A 124 11.24 23.45 -20.07
C GLU A 124 12.26 23.47 -18.93
N ASN A 125 12.05 22.69 -17.89
CA ASN A 125 12.89 22.68 -16.69
C ASN A 125 13.80 21.45 -16.58
N ASP A 126 13.82 20.56 -17.59
CA ASP A 126 14.57 19.30 -17.58
C ASP A 126 14.28 18.45 -16.34
N ILE A 127 13.00 18.39 -15.94
CA ILE A 127 12.52 17.61 -14.79
C ILE A 127 11.83 16.35 -15.29
N LYS A 128 12.19 15.20 -14.71
CA LYS A 128 11.55 13.93 -15.05
C LYS A 128 10.11 13.90 -14.56
N ILE A 129 9.22 13.33 -15.38
CA ILE A 129 7.83 13.12 -15.05
C ILE A 129 7.52 11.61 -15.03
N GLY A 130 6.73 11.18 -14.08
CA GLY A 130 6.25 9.80 -13.96
C GLY A 130 4.83 9.77 -13.43
N THR A 131 4.17 8.63 -13.55
CA THR A 131 2.83 8.44 -13.00
C THR A 131 2.84 7.51 -11.79
N ILE A 132 1.84 7.65 -10.91
CA ILE A 132 1.66 6.73 -9.79
C ILE A 132 1.34 5.33 -10.31
N ALA A 133 0.67 5.19 -11.45
CA ALA A 133 0.37 3.91 -12.08
C ALA A 133 1.67 3.19 -12.46
N ASP A 134 2.60 3.84 -13.14
CA ASP A 134 3.90 3.26 -13.49
C ASP A 134 4.71 2.85 -12.25
N LEU A 135 4.64 3.64 -11.18
CA LEU A 135 5.30 3.30 -9.92
C LEU A 135 4.66 2.07 -9.25
N ILE A 136 3.35 1.91 -9.33
CA ILE A 136 2.64 0.72 -8.85
C ILE A 136 3.10 -0.50 -9.63
N ASP A 137 3.11 -0.43 -10.97
CA ASP A 137 3.54 -1.53 -11.84
C ASP A 137 5.00 -1.92 -11.58
N TYR A 138 5.88 -0.93 -11.43
CA TYR A 138 7.27 -1.15 -11.07
C TYR A 138 7.38 -1.88 -9.73
N ARG A 139 6.68 -1.43 -8.69
CA ARG A 139 6.71 -2.05 -7.36
C ARG A 139 6.13 -3.46 -7.36
N LEU A 140 5.04 -3.71 -8.11
CA LEU A 140 4.47 -5.05 -8.26
C LEU A 140 5.44 -6.02 -8.93
N SER A 141 6.29 -5.53 -9.85
CA SER A 141 7.31 -6.36 -10.51
C SER A 141 8.53 -6.65 -9.63
N MET A 142 8.85 -5.75 -8.69
CA MET A 142 10.06 -5.85 -7.87
C MET A 142 9.80 -6.41 -6.47
N ASP A 143 8.63 -6.16 -5.90
CA ASP A 143 8.33 -6.53 -4.52
C ASP A 143 7.62 -7.89 -4.47
N ALA A 144 8.20 -8.85 -3.75
CA ALA A 144 7.48 -10.06 -3.33
C ALA A 144 6.47 -9.68 -2.23
N THR A 145 5.28 -9.23 -2.66
CA THR A 145 4.22 -8.76 -1.75
C THR A 145 3.52 -9.90 -1.00
N VAL A 146 3.64 -11.12 -1.53
CA VAL A 146 3.03 -12.33 -0.98
C VAL A 146 4.14 -13.34 -0.67
N GLU A 147 4.06 -13.98 0.49
CA GLU A 147 4.98 -15.06 0.89
C GLU A 147 4.23 -16.31 1.30
N SER A 148 4.76 -17.49 0.97
CA SER A 148 4.24 -18.76 1.46
C SER A 148 4.70 -18.96 2.90
N VAL A 149 3.76 -19.12 3.83
CA VAL A 149 4.04 -19.32 5.27
C VAL A 149 3.74 -20.75 5.73
N LEU A 150 3.00 -21.53 4.95
CA LEU A 150 2.72 -22.94 5.21
C LEU A 150 2.52 -23.66 3.88
N ASP A 151 3.09 -24.86 3.79
CA ASP A 151 2.93 -25.80 2.69
C ASP A 151 2.79 -27.20 3.31
N LYS A 152 1.62 -27.85 3.13
CA LYS A 152 1.43 -29.22 3.60
C LYS A 152 0.30 -29.95 2.84
N ASN A 153 0.35 -31.27 2.84
CA ASN A 153 -0.77 -32.09 2.38
C ASN A 153 -1.89 -32.11 3.42
N VAL A 154 -3.11 -31.96 2.94
CA VAL A 154 -4.36 -32.04 3.73
C VAL A 154 -5.35 -32.95 3.03
N GLU A 155 -6.22 -33.56 3.79
CA GLU A 155 -7.30 -34.38 3.26
C GLU A 155 -8.65 -33.76 3.64
N ASN A 156 -9.59 -33.77 2.72
CA ASN A 156 -10.97 -33.41 2.94
C ASN A 156 -11.91 -34.47 2.29
N GLU A 157 -13.22 -34.23 2.33
CA GLU A 157 -14.22 -35.14 1.73
C GLU A 157 -14.05 -35.37 0.20
N PHE A 158 -13.24 -34.58 -0.49
CA PHE A 158 -12.92 -34.71 -1.92
C PHE A 158 -11.52 -35.32 -2.14
N GLY A 159 -10.87 -35.80 -1.07
CA GLY A 159 -9.57 -36.44 -1.05
C GLY A 159 -8.42 -35.47 -0.73
N GLU A 160 -7.21 -35.88 -1.12
CA GLU A 160 -5.98 -35.15 -0.80
C GLU A 160 -5.78 -33.92 -1.67
N PHE A 161 -5.33 -32.85 -1.04
CA PHE A 161 -4.88 -31.59 -1.65
C PHE A 161 -3.60 -31.12 -1.00
N LYS A 162 -2.81 -30.35 -1.74
CA LYS A 162 -1.69 -29.60 -1.20
C LYS A 162 -2.17 -28.20 -0.81
N LEU A 163 -2.22 -27.93 0.50
CA LEU A 163 -2.57 -26.62 1.06
C LEU A 163 -1.34 -25.74 1.10
N ASN A 164 -1.44 -24.54 0.52
CA ASN A 164 -0.52 -23.44 0.79
C ASN A 164 -1.26 -22.30 1.46
N VAL A 165 -0.62 -21.72 2.48
CA VAL A 165 -1.07 -20.48 3.12
C VAL A 165 -0.13 -19.37 2.73
N TRP A 166 -0.70 -18.30 2.20
CA TRP A 166 -0.01 -17.14 1.68
C TRP A 166 -0.28 -15.93 2.56
N ARG A 167 0.75 -15.22 2.97
CA ARG A 167 0.61 -13.96 3.69
C ARG A 167 0.80 -12.79 2.75
N ASP A 168 -0.20 -11.92 2.63
CA ASP A 168 -0.06 -10.58 2.05
C ASP A 168 0.66 -9.67 3.05
N LYS A 169 1.89 -9.28 2.76
CA LYS A 169 2.73 -8.44 3.62
C LYS A 169 2.26 -6.99 3.71
N ILE A 170 1.43 -6.55 2.75
CA ILE A 170 0.94 -5.18 2.68
C ILE A 170 -0.25 -5.02 3.63
N ARG A 171 -1.24 -5.93 3.51
CA ARG A 171 -2.49 -5.90 4.27
C ARG A 171 -2.42 -6.70 5.57
N ASP A 172 -1.39 -7.55 5.72
CA ASP A 172 -1.25 -8.51 6.80
C ASP A 172 -2.45 -9.48 6.87
N GLU A 173 -2.86 -9.95 5.70
CA GLU A 173 -3.94 -10.90 5.50
C GLU A 173 -3.38 -12.25 5.04
N TYR A 174 -4.16 -13.32 5.28
CA TYR A 174 -3.78 -14.66 4.88
C TYR A 174 -4.75 -15.16 3.81
N HIS A 175 -4.20 -15.67 2.71
CA HIS A 175 -4.94 -16.30 1.63
C HIS A 175 -4.57 -17.78 1.56
N PHE A 176 -5.41 -18.58 0.92
CA PHE A 176 -5.25 -20.03 0.91
C PHE A 176 -5.30 -20.55 -0.51
N SER A 177 -4.49 -21.55 -0.83
CA SER A 177 -4.64 -22.30 -2.06
C SER A 177 -4.65 -23.79 -1.80
N LEU A 178 -5.49 -24.51 -2.55
CA LEU A 178 -5.61 -25.96 -2.54
C LEU A 178 -5.29 -26.47 -3.94
N LEU A 179 -4.17 -27.16 -4.07
CA LEU A 179 -3.68 -27.73 -5.31
C LEU A 179 -4.00 -29.24 -5.32
N LYS A 180 -4.56 -29.73 -6.43
CA LYS A 180 -4.74 -31.13 -6.76
C LYS A 180 -3.90 -31.50 -7.96
N GLY A 181 -3.18 -32.61 -7.89
CA GLY A 181 -2.34 -33.07 -9.00
C GLY A 181 -1.17 -32.14 -9.35
N ASP A 182 -0.61 -32.33 -10.55
CA ASP A 182 0.46 -31.50 -11.09
C ASP A 182 -0.07 -30.62 -12.22
N LEU A 183 -0.09 -29.29 -12.02
CA LEU A 183 -0.57 -28.33 -13.02
C LEU A 183 0.20 -28.37 -14.33
N LYS A 184 1.48 -28.83 -14.30
CA LYS A 184 2.31 -28.92 -15.49
C LYS A 184 1.99 -30.16 -16.35
N SER A 185 1.27 -31.11 -15.80
CA SER A 185 0.91 -32.34 -16.49
C SER A 185 -0.26 -32.17 -17.49
N VAL A 186 -0.93 -31.02 -17.47
CA VAL A 186 -2.08 -30.70 -18.32
C VAL A 186 -1.90 -29.35 -18.98
N GLU A 187 -2.35 -29.24 -20.24
CA GLU A 187 -2.24 -28.02 -21.04
C GLU A 187 -3.10 -26.87 -20.47
N SER A 188 -4.28 -27.20 -19.96
CA SER A 188 -5.27 -26.22 -19.46
C SER A 188 -5.84 -26.67 -18.12
N PRO A 189 -5.10 -26.45 -17.00
CA PRO A 189 -5.56 -26.85 -15.67
C PRO A 189 -6.76 -26.01 -15.23
N LEU A 190 -7.67 -26.62 -14.47
CA LEU A 190 -8.76 -25.90 -13.81
C LEU A 190 -8.21 -24.98 -12.72
N VAL A 191 -8.54 -23.68 -12.82
CA VAL A 191 -8.20 -22.71 -11.78
C VAL A 191 -9.46 -21.98 -11.34
N ARG A 192 -9.69 -21.93 -10.04
CA ARG A 192 -10.78 -21.15 -9.43
C ARG A 192 -10.22 -20.20 -8.39
N VAL A 193 -10.48 -18.91 -8.57
CA VAL A 193 -10.19 -17.86 -7.57
C VAL A 193 -11.51 -17.30 -7.08
N GLN A 194 -11.73 -17.25 -5.78
CA GLN A 194 -12.92 -16.63 -5.19
C GLN A 194 -12.65 -16.10 -3.79
N THR A 195 -13.54 -15.21 -3.33
CA THR A 195 -13.64 -14.79 -1.94
C THR A 195 -14.66 -15.66 -1.20
N GLN A 196 -14.54 -15.79 0.12
CA GLN A 196 -15.51 -16.51 0.94
C GLN A 196 -16.83 -15.76 0.99
N SER A 197 -17.93 -16.48 0.77
CA SER A 197 -19.29 -16.03 1.05
C SER A 197 -19.81 -16.74 2.30
N ILE A 198 -19.95 -16.02 3.42
CA ILE A 198 -20.46 -16.62 4.67
C ILE A 198 -21.84 -17.23 4.45
N LEU A 199 -22.73 -16.57 3.70
CA LEU A 199 -24.08 -17.04 3.45
C LEU A 199 -24.09 -18.34 2.64
N GLN A 200 -23.30 -18.41 1.57
CA GLN A 200 -23.26 -19.56 0.69
C GLN A 200 -22.36 -20.67 1.23
N ASP A 201 -21.12 -20.34 1.62
CA ASP A 201 -20.10 -21.33 1.93
C ASP A 201 -20.21 -21.87 3.36
N THR A 202 -20.79 -21.08 4.30
CA THR A 202 -20.95 -21.48 5.70
C THR A 202 -22.39 -21.84 6.04
N LEU A 203 -23.37 -21.04 5.59
CA LEU A 203 -24.79 -21.25 5.91
C LEU A 203 -25.54 -22.05 4.84
N GLY A 204 -24.91 -22.34 3.67
CA GLY A 204 -25.51 -23.13 2.60
C GLY A 204 -26.69 -22.46 1.89
N ILE A 205 -26.81 -21.13 1.95
CA ILE A 205 -27.88 -20.38 1.29
C ILE A 205 -27.56 -20.23 -0.19
N ASN A 206 -28.33 -20.90 -1.06
CA ASN A 206 -28.06 -20.94 -2.50
C ASN A 206 -28.88 -19.94 -3.34
N ASP A 207 -29.76 -19.16 -2.73
CA ASP A 207 -30.66 -18.23 -3.43
C ASP A 207 -29.98 -16.92 -3.88
N LEU A 208 -28.70 -16.73 -3.61
CA LEU A 208 -27.96 -15.48 -3.85
C LEU A 208 -27.33 -15.36 -5.24
N GLY A 209 -27.69 -16.23 -6.17
CA GLY A 209 -27.22 -16.22 -7.55
C GLY A 209 -26.48 -17.49 -7.97
N LYS A 210 -26.13 -17.59 -9.26
CA LYS A 210 -25.48 -18.77 -9.88
C LYS A 210 -23.96 -18.84 -9.61
N ASN A 211 -23.51 -18.49 -8.41
CA ASN A 211 -22.09 -18.59 -8.08
C ASN A 211 -21.79 -19.99 -7.54
N TRP A 212 -20.66 -20.54 -7.98
CA TRP A 212 -20.14 -21.79 -7.46
C TRP A 212 -19.72 -21.61 -6.00
N SER A 213 -20.18 -22.51 -5.12
CA SER A 213 -19.68 -22.57 -3.75
C SER A 213 -18.23 -23.05 -3.72
N ILE A 214 -17.55 -22.83 -2.60
CA ILE A 214 -16.21 -23.42 -2.36
C ILE A 214 -16.28 -24.92 -2.53
N ARG A 215 -17.31 -25.55 -1.97
CA ARG A 215 -17.53 -27.00 -1.99
C ARG A 215 -17.69 -27.54 -3.42
N ASP A 216 -18.49 -26.88 -4.26
CA ASP A 216 -18.70 -27.30 -5.65
C ASP A 216 -17.41 -27.14 -6.48
N SER A 217 -16.66 -26.06 -6.23
CA SER A 217 -15.39 -25.80 -6.88
C SER A 217 -14.34 -26.86 -6.56
N LEU A 218 -14.21 -27.23 -5.27
CA LEU A 218 -13.30 -28.29 -4.83
C LEU A 218 -13.71 -29.66 -5.39
N LYS A 219 -15.02 -29.98 -5.37
CA LYS A 219 -15.56 -31.20 -5.96
C LYS A 219 -15.23 -31.32 -7.45
N ARG A 220 -15.39 -30.21 -8.20
CA ARG A 220 -15.08 -30.19 -9.64
C ARG A 220 -13.59 -30.43 -9.89
N ILE A 221 -12.71 -29.76 -9.14
CA ILE A 221 -11.26 -29.96 -9.24
C ILE A 221 -10.86 -31.38 -8.87
N ALA A 222 -11.47 -31.94 -7.82
CA ALA A 222 -11.20 -33.31 -7.41
C ALA A 222 -11.59 -34.33 -8.49
N ASN A 223 -12.74 -34.15 -9.15
CA ASN A 223 -13.21 -35.01 -10.23
C ASN A 223 -12.31 -34.93 -11.48
N GLU A 224 -11.73 -33.76 -11.76
CA GLU A 224 -10.78 -33.56 -12.85
C GLU A 224 -9.41 -34.20 -12.54
N GLY A 225 -9.08 -34.35 -11.27
CA GLY A 225 -7.80 -34.90 -10.78
C GLY A 225 -6.65 -33.88 -10.80
N THR A 226 -6.80 -32.73 -11.50
CA THR A 226 -5.78 -31.68 -11.55
C THR A 226 -6.43 -30.30 -11.57
N GLY A 227 -5.97 -29.40 -10.70
CA GLY A 227 -6.42 -28.02 -10.66
C GLY A 227 -6.02 -27.28 -9.39
N LEU A 228 -6.31 -25.99 -9.37
CA LEU A 228 -5.97 -25.07 -8.31
C LEU A 228 -7.20 -24.29 -7.85
N PHE A 229 -7.48 -24.34 -6.57
CA PHE A 229 -8.44 -23.46 -5.92
C PHE A 229 -7.68 -22.40 -5.10
N VAL A 230 -8.03 -21.11 -5.27
CA VAL A 230 -7.46 -20.01 -4.50
C VAL A 230 -8.58 -19.27 -3.77
N LEU A 231 -8.49 -19.22 -2.46
CA LEU A 231 -9.39 -18.48 -1.59
C LEU A 231 -8.72 -17.17 -1.17
N ILE A 232 -9.25 -16.07 -1.66
CA ILE A 232 -8.87 -14.73 -1.21
C ILE A 232 -9.71 -14.39 0.02
N ASN A 233 -9.04 -14.28 1.16
CA ASN A 233 -9.67 -13.93 2.42
C ASN A 233 -9.48 -12.43 2.68
N HIS A 234 -10.57 -11.70 2.81
CA HIS A 234 -10.60 -10.29 3.21
C HIS A 234 -11.27 -10.17 4.57
N LYS A 235 -10.68 -9.35 5.42
CA LYS A 235 -11.26 -8.97 6.72
C LYS A 235 -12.34 -7.91 6.56
#